data_28fe7d92a06145089d27ddf3d2c37065
#
_entry.id   28fe7d92a06145089d27ddf3d2c37065
#
_cell.length_a   1.000
_cell.length_b   1.000
_cell.length_c   1.000
_cell.angle_alpha   90.00
_cell.angle_beta   90.00
_cell.angle_gamma   90.00
#
_symmetry.space_group_name_H-M   'P 1'
#
loop_
_entity.id
_entity.type
_entity.pdbx_description
1 polymer ?
#
loop_
_entity_poly.entity_id
_entity_poly.type
_entity_poly.pdbx_seq_one_letter_code
_entity_poly.pdbx_strand_id
1 'polypeptide(L)'
;MHNKGCSATGGSYNMIIYVDIDNTICHTENSDYENSKPRQEQIDKINKLYDEGHEIIYWTARGGTTGIDWSGFTKRQLDEWECKYTRIETQKKPSWDLFIDDKTKRIEEI
;
A
#
# COMPACT_ATOMS: atom_id res chain seq x y z
N MET A 1 17.74 -11.07 9.65
CA MET A 1 17.34 -10.63 9.77
C MET A 1 17.23 -10.40 9.84
N HIS A 2 17.22 -10.42 10.04
CA HIS A 2 16.76 -9.93 10.32
C HIS A 2 16.64 -9.82 10.61
N ASN A 3 16.88 -9.76 10.97
CA ASN A 3 16.48 -9.35 11.43
C ASN A 3 16.52 -9.34 11.62
N LYS A 4 16.81 -9.45 11.91
CA LYS A 4 16.56 -9.10 12.34
C LYS A 4 16.55 -8.89 12.62
N GLY A 5 16.76 -9.13 12.79
CA GLY A 5 16.36 -8.54 13.19
C GLY A 5 16.45 -8.43 13.52
N CYS A 6 16.58 -8.31 13.98
CA CYS A 6 16.25 -7.91 14.41
C CYS A 6 16.24 -7.86 14.89
N SER A 7 16.37 -8.01 15.19
CA SER A 7 15.98 -7.73 15.70
C SER A 7 16.01 -7.63 16.29
N ALA A 8 15.91 -7.88 16.46
CA ALA A 8 15.62 -7.60 17.17
C ALA A 8 15.86 -7.23 17.58
N THR A 9 15.95 -7.19 17.81
CA THR A 9 16.00 -6.67 18.32
C THR A 9 15.76 -6.19 18.63
N GLY A 10 16.17 -6.85 18.83
CA GLY A 10 15.17 -6.24 19.62
C GLY A 10 14.69 -4.99 19.16
N GLY A 11 14.48 -4.46 19.65
CA GLY A 11 14.01 -3.17 19.44
C GLY A 11 13.49 -2.87 18.07
N SER A 12 12.95 -3.84 17.41
CA SER A 12 12.41 -3.48 16.11
C SER A 12 11.29 -2.49 16.29
N TYR A 13 11.38 -1.44 15.52
CA TYR A 13 10.42 -0.35 15.54
C TYR A 13 9.41 -0.58 14.43
N ASN A 14 8.19 -0.94 14.82
CA ASN A 14 7.13 -1.18 13.84
C ASN A 14 6.37 0.10 13.56
N MET A 15 6.25 0.45 12.30
CA MET A 15 5.56 1.65 11.88
C MET A 15 4.19 1.32 11.29
N ILE A 16 3.31 2.31 11.32
CA ILE A 16 2.05 2.24 10.58
C ILE A 16 2.29 2.96 9.27
N ILE A 17 2.27 2.21 8.17
CA ILE A 17 2.61 2.72 6.85
C ILE A 17 1.36 2.71 5.98
N TYR A 18 0.94 3.89 5.55
CA TYR A 18 -0.16 4.02 4.59
C TYR A 18 0.42 4.11 3.20
N VAL A 19 -0.14 3.34 2.28
CA VAL A 19 0.36 3.25 0.92
C VAL A 19 -0.78 3.53 -0.05
N ASP A 20 -0.59 4.55 -0.88
CA ASP A 20 -1.55 4.84 -1.95
C ASP A 20 -1.48 3.74 -3.01
N ILE A 21 -2.59 3.46 -3.67
CA ILE A 21 -2.66 2.37 -4.64
C ILE A 21 -2.36 2.88 -6.04
N ASP A 22 -3.24 3.72 -6.59
CA ASP A 22 -3.14 4.11 -7.99
C ASP A 22 -1.92 4.97 -8.23
N ASN A 23 -1.14 4.57 -9.24
CA ASN A 23 0.11 5.24 -9.65
C ASN A 23 1.20 5.19 -8.60
N THR A 24 1.06 4.34 -7.59
CA THR A 24 2.11 4.03 -6.62
C THR A 24 2.54 2.58 -6.77
N ILE A 25 1.62 1.63 -6.54
CA ILE A 25 1.93 0.20 -6.72
C ILE A 25 1.38 -0.36 -8.02
N CYS A 26 0.71 0.47 -8.79
CA CYS A 26 0.17 0.07 -10.09
C CYS A 26 0.12 1.30 -10.98
N HIS A 27 -0.12 1.04 -12.26
CA HIS A 27 -0.32 2.11 -13.23
C HIS A 27 -1.79 2.13 -13.61
N THR A 28 -2.46 3.24 -13.35
CA THR A 28 -3.88 3.43 -13.65
C THR A 28 -4.04 4.69 -14.48
N GLU A 29 -4.72 4.58 -15.61
CA GLU A 29 -4.99 5.72 -16.48
C GLU A 29 -6.45 6.11 -16.40
N ASN A 30 -6.70 7.40 -16.17
CA ASN A 30 -8.04 7.96 -16.23
C ASN A 30 -9.08 7.19 -15.41
N SER A 31 -8.69 6.75 -14.23
CA SER A 31 -9.57 6.01 -13.32
C SER A 31 -10.08 4.69 -13.90
N ASP A 32 -9.35 4.13 -14.85
CA ASP A 32 -9.68 2.84 -15.43
C ASP A 32 -9.11 1.74 -14.54
N TYR A 33 -9.73 1.54 -13.39
CA TYR A 33 -9.20 0.64 -12.36
C TYR A 33 -9.17 -0.81 -12.80
N GLU A 34 -10.10 -1.19 -13.68
CA GLU A 34 -10.18 -2.58 -14.15
C GLU A 34 -9.00 -2.96 -15.03
N ASN A 35 -8.35 -1.98 -15.63
CA ASN A 35 -7.20 -2.21 -16.49
C ASN A 35 -5.90 -1.73 -15.85
N SER A 36 -5.90 -1.51 -14.54
CA SER A 36 -4.68 -1.14 -13.82
C SER A 36 -3.65 -2.26 -13.96
N LYS A 37 -2.40 -1.88 -14.12
CA LYS A 37 -1.31 -2.82 -14.26
C LYS A 37 -0.41 -2.77 -13.04
N PRO A 38 -0.13 -3.91 -12.40
CA PRO A 38 0.70 -3.91 -11.19
C PRO A 38 2.14 -3.55 -11.51
N ARG A 39 2.74 -2.81 -10.60
CA ARG A 39 4.18 -2.52 -10.64
C ARG A 39 4.83 -3.45 -9.64
N GLN A 40 5.21 -4.64 -10.10
CA GLN A 40 5.63 -5.71 -9.21
C GLN A 40 6.83 -5.33 -8.35
N GLU A 41 7.76 -4.57 -8.91
CA GLU A 41 8.92 -4.11 -8.13
C GLU A 41 8.48 -3.30 -6.91
N GLN A 42 7.46 -2.48 -7.08
CA GLN A 42 6.99 -1.63 -6.00
C GLN A 42 6.19 -2.43 -4.99
N ILE A 43 5.38 -3.36 -5.48
CA ILE A 43 4.62 -4.25 -4.61
C ILE A 43 5.59 -5.07 -3.74
N ASP A 44 6.69 -5.53 -4.33
CA ASP A 44 7.68 -6.31 -3.59
C ASP A 44 8.32 -5.50 -2.47
N LYS A 45 8.56 -4.20 -2.71
CA LYS A 45 9.11 -3.33 -1.66
C LYS A 45 8.16 -3.23 -0.47
N ILE A 46 6.87 -3.07 -0.77
CA ILE A 46 5.87 -2.94 0.30
C ILE A 46 5.70 -4.27 1.02
N ASN A 47 5.68 -5.38 0.27
CA ASN A 47 5.59 -6.70 0.89
C ASN A 47 6.76 -6.97 1.82
N LYS A 48 7.95 -6.48 1.47
CA LYS A 48 9.10 -6.63 2.33
C LYS A 48 8.92 -5.88 3.64
N LEU A 49 8.36 -4.67 3.57
CA LEU A 49 8.07 -3.91 4.79
C LEU A 49 7.06 -4.67 5.67
N TYR A 50 6.06 -5.27 5.05
CA TYR A 50 5.11 -6.08 5.80
C TYR A 50 5.81 -7.24 6.49
N ASP A 51 6.69 -7.93 5.76
CA ASP A 51 7.41 -9.07 6.33
C ASP A 51 8.35 -8.66 7.46
N GLU A 52 8.77 -7.39 7.47
CA GLU A 52 9.63 -6.86 8.53
C GLU A 52 8.83 -6.48 9.78
N GLY A 53 7.52 -6.62 9.74
CA GLY A 53 6.68 -6.40 10.91
C GLY A 53 5.90 -5.10 10.93
N HIS A 54 5.99 -4.30 9.89
CA HIS A 54 5.24 -3.05 9.82
C HIS A 54 3.79 -3.32 9.47
N GLU A 55 2.89 -2.44 9.96
CA GLU A 55 1.51 -2.48 9.50
C GLU A 55 1.43 -1.78 8.16
N ILE A 56 0.86 -2.46 7.18
CA ILE A 56 0.67 -1.90 5.85
C ILE A 56 -0.82 -1.67 5.64
N ILE A 57 -1.19 -0.43 5.39
CA ILE A 57 -2.58 -0.06 5.15
C ILE A 57 -2.65 0.57 3.77
N TYR A 58 -3.30 -0.14 2.84
CA TYR A 58 -3.50 0.41 1.52
C TYR A 58 -4.67 1.39 1.55
N TRP A 59 -4.41 2.60 1.11
CA TRP A 59 -5.42 3.65 1.11
C TRP A 59 -5.77 4.00 -0.34
N THR A 60 -7.04 4.21 -0.59
CA THR A 60 -7.50 4.54 -1.93
C THR A 60 -8.61 5.57 -1.89
N ALA A 61 -8.59 6.46 -2.89
CA ALA A 61 -9.65 7.43 -3.11
C ALA A 61 -10.65 6.95 -4.15
N ARG A 62 -10.54 5.70 -4.59
CA ARG A 62 -11.44 5.15 -5.62
C ARG A 62 -12.89 5.29 -5.17
N GLY A 63 -13.70 5.86 -6.05
CA GLY A 63 -15.11 6.05 -5.79
C GLY A 63 -15.46 7.29 -4.98
N GLY A 64 -14.46 8.07 -4.56
CA GLY A 64 -14.72 9.25 -3.75
C GLY A 64 -15.52 10.32 -4.48
N THR A 65 -15.36 10.43 -5.79
CA THR A 65 -16.07 11.43 -6.59
C THR A 65 -17.40 10.91 -7.12
N THR A 66 -17.43 9.64 -7.50
CA THR A 66 -18.61 9.07 -8.17
C THR A 66 -19.55 8.37 -7.21
N GLY A 67 -19.13 8.08 -6.00
CA GLY A 67 -19.93 7.34 -5.03
C GLY A 67 -19.99 5.85 -5.28
N ILE A 68 -19.26 5.35 -6.27
CA ILE A 68 -19.24 3.92 -6.56
C ILE A 68 -18.38 3.21 -5.51
N ASP A 69 -18.89 2.10 -5.00
CA ASP A 69 -18.16 1.32 -4.00
C ASP A 69 -17.16 0.38 -4.69
N TRP A 70 -15.90 0.77 -4.65
CA TRP A 70 -14.83 -0.03 -5.26
C TRP A 70 -14.12 -0.95 -4.27
N SER A 71 -14.59 -1.02 -3.01
CA SER A 71 -13.84 -1.74 -1.98
C SER A 71 -13.65 -3.22 -2.28
N GLY A 72 -14.72 -3.91 -2.70
CA GLY A 72 -14.63 -5.34 -3.03
C GLY A 72 -13.72 -5.59 -4.23
N PHE A 73 -13.86 -4.77 -5.25
CA PHE A 73 -13.01 -4.87 -6.44
C PHE A 73 -11.54 -4.64 -6.08
N THR A 74 -11.28 -3.60 -5.29
CA THR A 74 -9.92 -3.26 -4.89
C THR A 74 -9.28 -4.39 -4.11
N LYS A 75 -10.03 -4.98 -3.17
CA LYS A 75 -9.50 -6.09 -2.39
C LYS A 75 -9.11 -7.26 -3.30
N ARG A 76 -9.99 -7.63 -4.22
CA ARG A 76 -9.69 -8.72 -5.14
C ARG A 76 -8.45 -8.41 -5.97
N GLN A 77 -8.32 -7.17 -6.43
CA GLN A 77 -7.19 -6.77 -7.25
C GLN A 77 -5.88 -6.87 -6.48
N LEU A 78 -5.86 -6.38 -5.24
CA LEU A 78 -4.66 -6.47 -4.40
C LEU A 78 -4.32 -7.93 -4.10
N ASP A 79 -5.32 -8.76 -3.87
CA ASP A 79 -5.10 -10.17 -3.59
C ASP A 79 -4.54 -10.89 -4.82
N GLU A 80 -5.04 -10.54 -6.02
CA GLU A 80 -4.52 -11.11 -7.26
C GLU A 80 -3.07 -10.71 -7.51
N TRP A 81 -2.71 -9.53 -7.08
CA TRP A 81 -1.33 -9.04 -7.21
C TRP A 81 -0.43 -9.55 -6.10
N GLU A 82 -0.97 -10.35 -5.19
CA GLU A 82 -0.24 -10.93 -4.06
C GLU A 82 0.34 -9.86 -3.14
N CYS A 83 -0.40 -8.78 -2.96
CA CYS A 83 -0.04 -7.74 -2.02
C CYS A 83 -0.27 -8.22 -0.60
N LYS A 84 0.68 -7.94 0.28
CA LYS A 84 0.57 -8.23 1.71
C LYS A 84 0.19 -6.95 2.43
N TYR A 85 -0.83 -7.00 3.25
CA TYR A 85 -1.30 -5.80 3.94
C TYR A 85 -2.09 -6.16 5.19
N THR A 86 -2.22 -5.18 6.09
CA THR A 86 -3.01 -5.33 7.30
C THR A 86 -4.48 -5.06 7.02
N ARG A 87 -4.76 -3.98 6.29
CA ARG A 87 -6.14 -3.67 5.88
C ARG A 87 -6.13 -2.66 4.75
N ILE A 88 -7.30 -2.43 4.18
CA ILE A 88 -7.53 -1.44 3.13
C ILE A 88 -8.46 -0.39 3.69
N GLU A 89 -8.13 0.88 3.49
CA GLU A 89 -8.97 1.98 3.91
C GLU A 89 -9.27 2.92 2.76
N THR A 90 -10.45 3.52 2.80
CA THR A 90 -10.89 4.52 1.85
C THR A 90 -11.12 5.80 2.64
N GLN A 91 -11.74 6.80 2.04
CA GLN A 91 -12.13 8.01 2.72
C GLN A 91 -10.94 8.90 3.07
N LYS A 92 -11.03 9.67 4.15
CA LYS A 92 -10.02 10.62 4.52
C LYS A 92 -8.79 9.94 5.10
N LYS A 93 -7.66 10.61 4.93
CA LYS A 93 -6.40 10.09 5.43
C LYS A 93 -6.33 10.22 6.94
N PRO A 94 -6.09 9.13 7.66
CA PRO A 94 -5.87 9.19 9.10
C PRO A 94 -4.43 9.54 9.43
N SER A 95 -4.10 9.52 10.71
CA SER A 95 -2.71 9.70 11.15
C SER A 95 -1.86 8.52 10.73
N TRP A 96 -0.62 8.78 10.37
CA TRP A 96 0.29 7.73 9.91
C TRP A 96 1.72 8.04 10.36
N ASP A 97 2.54 7.00 10.43
CA ASP A 97 3.98 7.17 10.62
C ASP A 97 4.66 7.45 9.29
N LEU A 98 4.16 6.83 8.24
CA LEU A 98 4.71 7.03 6.91
C LEU A 98 3.58 6.88 5.89
N PHE A 99 3.50 7.83 4.95
CA PHE A 99 2.55 7.75 3.85
C PHE A 99 3.33 7.71 2.55
N ILE A 100 3.15 6.64 1.78
CA ILE A 100 3.85 6.43 0.53
C ILE A 100 2.89 6.69 -0.63
N ASP A 101 3.20 7.69 -1.45
CA ASP A 101 2.41 7.98 -2.65
C ASP A 101 3.33 8.62 -3.69
N ASP A 102 2.74 9.17 -4.75
CA ASP A 102 3.52 9.76 -5.82
C ASP A 102 3.95 11.20 -5.53
N LYS A 103 3.56 11.76 -4.39
CA LYS A 103 3.84 13.15 -4.05
C LYS A 103 4.55 13.34 -2.72
N THR A 104 4.09 12.65 -1.68
CA THR A 104 4.62 12.86 -0.33
C THR A 104 5.95 12.13 -0.14
N LYS A 105 5.90 10.80 -0.20
CA LYS A 105 7.10 9.98 -0.19
C LYS A 105 6.96 9.03 -1.37
N ARG A 106 7.73 9.27 -2.41
CA ARG A 106 7.59 8.48 -3.63
C ARG A 106 8.02 7.04 -3.39
N ILE A 107 7.29 6.12 -4.00
CA ILE A 107 7.62 4.71 -3.89
C ILE A 107 9.04 4.46 -4.37
N GLU A 108 9.53 5.23 -5.32
CA GLU A 108 10.89 5.09 -5.84
C GLU A 108 11.95 5.42 -4.81
N GLU A 109 11.58 6.15 -3.75
CA GLU A 109 12.51 6.56 -2.70
C GLU A 109 12.62 5.53 -1.57
N ILE A 110 11.85 4.47 -1.66
CA ILE A 110 11.83 3.44 -0.61
C ILE A 110 13.00 2.42 -0.80
#